data_957faa334cc43fa1209590eb14f2c3b8
#
_entry.id   957faa334cc43fa1209590eb14f2c3b8
#
_cell.length_a   1.000
_cell.length_b   1.000
_cell.length_c   1.000
_cell.angle_alpha   90.00
_cell.angle_beta   90.00
_cell.angle_gamma   90.00
#
_symmetry.space_group_name_H-M   'P 1'
#
loop_
_entity.id
_entity.type
_entity.pdbx_description
1 polymer ?
#
loop_
_entity_poly.entity_id
_entity_poly.type
_entity_poly.pdbx_seq_one_letter_code
_entity_poly.pdbx_strand_id
1 'polypeptide(L)'
;MKTFTDERGTMFFNFFDPPFEIKQCFTSLNHKNVLRGIHFSPYEKFITLTSGHVLDVIVSPEGIVNYYTLTRGDCLHVPANHGHGYFCFEETTINYFLADVYDQTLEKNCHWKDPTLKIEWPNESKYAIVSEKDDSNELFKPIETLILGSNGFLGSELLKYIPNSVGCTKRLENIREELKFIKPKYVVSAAGISGKPTINWCESHKEETLHTNLTEQLQLIDTCKKLGIHLTILGSAFVYEGEKYFTEDDEPNNHEMFYSHTRILLEDVIKNVYSNDVLYLRIIYPLSENGHDKCFLEKLKSRKNNIHNANVSLTVIPSLFPKI
;
A
#
# COMPACT_ATOMS: atom_id res chain seq x y z
N MET A 1 -5.56 -24.09 22.49
CA MET A 1 -4.64 -23.54 23.52
C MET A 1 -4.22 -24.67 24.47
N LYS A 2 -2.92 -24.79 24.82
CA LYS A 2 -2.42 -25.74 25.81
C LYS A 2 -2.27 -25.00 27.14
N THR A 3 -2.77 -25.56 28.23
CA THR A 3 -2.71 -24.92 29.55
C THR A 3 -2.05 -25.87 30.56
N PHE A 4 -1.30 -25.28 31.51
CA PHE A 4 -0.77 -25.98 32.71
C PHE A 4 -1.21 -25.18 33.94
N THR A 5 -1.84 -25.87 34.89
CA THR A 5 -2.33 -25.25 36.13
C THR A 5 -1.72 -25.96 37.31
N ASP A 6 -1.17 -25.22 38.28
CA ASP A 6 -0.71 -25.72 39.59
C ASP A 6 -1.11 -24.70 40.68
N GLU A 7 -0.63 -24.89 41.92
CA GLU A 7 -0.93 -24.01 43.05
C GLU A 7 -0.45 -22.57 42.89
N ARG A 8 0.43 -22.26 41.91
CA ARG A 8 0.93 -20.93 41.61
C ARG A 8 0.07 -20.20 40.58
N GLY A 9 -0.83 -20.93 39.86
CA GLY A 9 -1.70 -20.34 38.82
C GLY A 9 -1.72 -21.16 37.52
N THR A 10 -2.07 -20.53 36.45
CA THR A 10 -2.21 -21.15 35.13
C THR A 10 -1.30 -20.51 34.10
N MET A 11 -0.52 -21.34 33.40
CA MET A 11 0.21 -20.92 32.19
C MET A 11 -0.60 -21.27 30.95
N PHE A 12 -0.68 -20.30 30.04
CA PHE A 12 -1.34 -20.44 28.75
C PHE A 12 -0.28 -20.44 27.65
N PHE A 13 -0.28 -21.48 26.81
CA PHE A 13 0.58 -21.57 25.64
C PHE A 13 -0.25 -21.28 24.41
N ASN A 14 -0.13 -20.07 23.90
CA ASN A 14 -0.71 -19.69 22.62
C ASN A 14 0.22 -20.14 21.52
N PHE A 15 -0.31 -20.89 20.56
CA PHE A 15 0.44 -21.15 19.33
C PHE A 15 0.41 -19.84 18.53
N PHE A 16 1.59 -19.28 18.33
CA PHE A 16 1.75 -17.97 17.74
C PHE A 16 2.68 -18.12 16.53
N ASP A 17 2.09 -18.03 15.35
CA ASP A 17 2.81 -18.08 14.07
C ASP A 17 2.22 -17.00 13.15
N PRO A 18 2.57 -15.72 13.36
CA PRO A 18 2.09 -14.63 12.50
C PRO A 18 2.64 -14.84 11.08
N PRO A 19 1.83 -14.57 10.04
CA PRO A 19 2.22 -14.77 8.65
C PRO A 19 3.23 -13.72 8.14
N PHE A 20 3.83 -12.94 9.05
CA PHE A 20 4.76 -11.85 8.73
C PHE A 20 5.85 -11.69 9.80
N GLU A 21 6.93 -11.00 9.44
CA GLU A 21 7.98 -10.59 10.37
C GLU A 21 7.47 -9.47 11.29
N ILE A 22 7.58 -9.67 12.62
CA ILE A 22 7.14 -8.68 13.60
C ILE A 22 8.15 -7.54 13.68
N LYS A 23 7.71 -6.31 13.45
CA LYS A 23 8.52 -5.10 13.59
C LYS A 23 8.25 -4.37 14.91
N GLN A 24 7.02 -4.46 15.41
CA GLN A 24 6.64 -3.79 16.66
C GLN A 24 5.58 -4.62 17.40
N CYS A 25 5.59 -4.53 18.73
CA CYS A 25 4.53 -5.05 19.57
C CYS A 25 4.12 -4.01 20.63
N PHE A 26 2.84 -4.02 21.01
CA PHE A 26 2.34 -3.22 22.13
C PHE A 26 1.11 -3.92 22.76
N THR A 27 0.75 -3.47 23.98
CA THR A 27 -0.40 -3.98 24.72
C THR A 27 -1.43 -2.88 24.93
N SER A 28 -2.69 -3.17 24.67
CA SER A 28 -3.82 -2.31 24.98
C SER A 28 -4.57 -2.85 26.21
N LEU A 29 -4.73 -2.02 27.21
CA LEU A 29 -5.58 -2.27 28.39
C LEU A 29 -6.88 -1.50 28.19
N ASN A 30 -8.00 -2.20 28.22
CA ASN A 30 -9.30 -1.62 27.92
C ASN A 30 -10.27 -1.89 29.04
N HIS A 31 -11.01 -0.87 29.45
CA HIS A 31 -12.13 -1.04 30.38
C HIS A 31 -13.32 -1.71 29.71
N LYS A 32 -14.21 -2.25 30.51
CA LYS A 32 -15.52 -2.69 30.05
C LYS A 32 -16.21 -1.57 29.25
N ASN A 33 -16.96 -1.95 28.21
CA ASN A 33 -17.67 -1.06 27.29
C ASN A 33 -16.77 -0.15 26.42
N VAL A 34 -15.45 -0.30 26.44
CA VAL A 34 -14.61 0.41 25.46
C VAL A 34 -14.91 -0.13 24.07
N LEU A 35 -15.08 0.81 23.13
CA LEU A 35 -15.14 0.55 21.69
C LEU A 35 -13.97 1.33 21.03
N ARG A 36 -13.19 0.63 20.22
CA ARG A 36 -12.13 1.23 19.38
C ARG A 36 -12.36 0.87 17.93
N GLY A 37 -12.10 1.80 17.05
CA GLY A 37 -12.14 1.57 15.61
C GLY A 37 -13.09 2.51 14.87
N ILE A 38 -13.23 2.36 13.58
CA ILE A 38 -12.60 1.36 12.69
C ILE A 38 -11.32 1.96 12.10
N HIS A 39 -10.18 1.29 12.31
CA HIS A 39 -8.85 1.78 11.93
C HIS A 39 -8.25 0.92 10.83
N PHE A 40 -7.99 1.50 9.66
CA PHE A 40 -7.36 0.87 8.52
C PHE A 40 -5.86 1.18 8.52
N SER A 41 -5.03 0.15 8.65
CA SER A 41 -3.57 0.29 8.59
C SER A 41 -3.02 -0.31 7.28
N PRO A 42 -1.98 0.28 6.68
CA PRO A 42 -1.39 -0.25 5.44
C PRO A 42 -0.52 -1.51 5.67
N TYR A 43 -0.43 -2.00 6.91
CA TYR A 43 0.33 -3.16 7.33
C TYR A 43 -0.56 -4.16 8.07
N GLU A 44 -0.10 -5.41 8.11
CA GLU A 44 -0.76 -6.51 8.80
C GLU A 44 -0.62 -6.38 10.32
N LYS A 45 -1.66 -6.81 11.03
CA LYS A 45 -1.68 -6.91 12.50
C LYS A 45 -2.02 -8.33 12.90
N PHE A 46 -1.40 -8.80 13.95
CA PHE A 46 -1.81 -10.01 14.63
C PHE A 46 -2.13 -9.66 16.06
N ILE A 47 -3.30 -10.02 16.54
CA ILE A 47 -3.74 -9.71 17.90
C ILE A 47 -3.95 -10.98 18.71
N THR A 48 -3.71 -10.90 20.02
CA THR A 48 -4.00 -11.98 20.98
C THR A 48 -4.69 -11.41 22.20
N LEU A 49 -5.75 -12.06 22.67
CA LEU A 49 -6.39 -11.72 23.93
C LEU A 49 -5.70 -12.48 25.08
N THR A 50 -5.11 -11.74 26.01
CA THR A 50 -4.54 -12.32 27.24
C THR A 50 -5.53 -12.32 28.39
N SER A 51 -6.54 -11.45 28.36
CA SER A 51 -7.71 -11.49 29.26
C SER A 51 -8.89 -10.81 28.60
N GLY A 52 -10.09 -11.11 29.06
CA GLY A 52 -11.33 -10.44 28.64
C GLY A 52 -12.09 -11.15 27.53
N HIS A 53 -13.10 -10.44 27.04
CA HIS A 53 -14.05 -10.88 26.02
C HIS A 53 -14.41 -9.72 25.12
N VAL A 54 -14.29 -9.86 23.80
CA VAL A 54 -14.61 -8.82 22.83
C VAL A 54 -15.45 -9.37 21.67
N LEU A 55 -16.27 -8.48 21.08
CA LEU A 55 -16.69 -8.59 19.71
C LEU A 55 -15.68 -7.82 18.87
N ASP A 56 -14.97 -8.52 18.02
CA ASP A 56 -13.99 -7.96 17.08
C ASP A 56 -14.59 -7.89 15.69
N VAL A 57 -14.26 -6.84 14.95
CA VAL A 57 -14.82 -6.55 13.62
C VAL A 57 -13.67 -6.26 12.66
N ILE A 58 -13.63 -6.99 11.55
CA ILE A 58 -12.75 -6.71 10.43
C ILE A 58 -13.58 -6.25 9.24
N VAL A 59 -13.24 -5.08 8.70
CA VAL A 59 -13.88 -4.50 7.51
C VAL A 59 -12.92 -4.59 6.34
N SER A 60 -13.33 -5.27 5.26
CA SER A 60 -12.52 -5.34 4.05
C SER A 60 -12.41 -3.97 3.35
N PRO A 61 -11.45 -3.78 2.44
CA PRO A 61 -11.33 -2.56 1.63
C PRO A 61 -12.60 -2.20 0.84
N GLU A 62 -13.43 -3.20 0.49
CA GLU A 62 -14.70 -3.01 -0.22
C GLU A 62 -15.88 -2.72 0.71
N GLY A 63 -15.69 -2.84 2.04
CA GLY A 63 -16.74 -2.63 3.04
C GLY A 63 -17.46 -3.90 3.49
N ILE A 64 -16.90 -5.10 3.23
CA ILE A 64 -17.45 -6.36 3.76
C ILE A 64 -17.06 -6.47 5.24
N VAL A 65 -18.05 -6.66 6.09
CA VAL A 65 -17.88 -6.75 7.55
C VAL A 65 -17.86 -8.20 8.01
N ASN A 66 -16.81 -8.58 8.71
CA ASN A 66 -16.64 -9.89 9.34
C ASN A 66 -16.58 -9.73 10.87
N TYR A 67 -17.23 -10.64 11.60
CA TYR A 67 -17.35 -10.60 13.04
C TYR A 67 -16.62 -11.78 13.69
N TYR A 68 -15.92 -11.50 14.78
CA TYR A 68 -15.20 -12.50 15.56
C TYR A 68 -15.47 -12.28 17.04
N THR A 69 -15.96 -13.29 17.73
CA THR A 69 -16.06 -13.25 19.19
C THR A 69 -14.76 -13.87 19.75
N LEU A 70 -13.99 -13.05 20.44
CA LEU A 70 -12.70 -13.46 20.98
C LEU A 70 -12.72 -13.45 22.50
N THR A 71 -12.10 -14.46 23.09
CA THR A 71 -11.91 -14.65 24.52
C THR A 71 -10.43 -14.87 24.84
N ARG A 72 -10.08 -14.99 26.11
CA ARG A 72 -8.69 -15.26 26.52
C ARG A 72 -8.09 -16.42 25.74
N GLY A 73 -6.95 -16.15 25.12
CA GLY A 73 -6.14 -17.12 24.38
C GLY A 73 -6.48 -17.18 22.89
N ASP A 74 -7.53 -16.52 22.44
CA ASP A 74 -7.84 -16.41 21.02
C ASP A 74 -6.88 -15.43 20.34
N CYS A 75 -6.64 -15.69 19.05
CA CYS A 75 -5.80 -14.90 18.18
C CYS A 75 -6.55 -14.53 16.90
N LEU A 76 -6.26 -13.38 16.35
CA LEU A 76 -6.85 -12.92 15.09
C LEU A 76 -5.80 -12.23 14.22
N HIS A 77 -5.76 -12.59 12.95
CA HIS A 77 -4.97 -11.91 11.93
C HIS A 77 -5.83 -10.86 11.24
N VAL A 78 -5.37 -9.61 11.26
CA VAL A 78 -5.97 -8.49 10.53
C VAL A 78 -5.07 -8.18 9.34
N PRO A 79 -5.52 -8.44 8.11
CA PRO A 79 -4.70 -8.19 6.93
C PRO A 79 -4.42 -6.71 6.70
N ALA A 80 -3.38 -6.39 5.93
CA ALA A 80 -3.09 -5.02 5.52
C ALA A 80 -4.31 -4.37 4.82
N ASN A 81 -4.48 -3.07 5.00
CA ASN A 81 -5.58 -2.27 4.42
C ASN A 81 -6.99 -2.69 4.87
N HIS A 82 -7.12 -3.53 5.90
CA HIS A 82 -8.41 -3.84 6.52
C HIS A 82 -8.68 -2.94 7.70
N GLY A 83 -9.95 -2.53 7.80
CA GLY A 83 -10.45 -1.84 8.98
C GLY A 83 -10.58 -2.83 10.14
N HIS A 84 -10.17 -2.40 11.32
CA HIS A 84 -10.22 -3.19 12.53
C HIS A 84 -10.84 -2.37 13.65
N GLY A 85 -11.76 -2.98 14.38
CA GLY A 85 -12.36 -2.41 15.56
C GLY A 85 -12.95 -3.47 16.48
N TYR A 86 -13.18 -3.12 17.73
CA TYR A 86 -13.73 -4.07 18.71
C TYR A 86 -14.51 -3.37 19.81
N PHE A 87 -15.41 -4.14 20.42
CA PHE A 87 -16.17 -3.76 21.62
C PHE A 87 -15.83 -4.71 22.77
N CYS A 88 -15.47 -4.17 23.95
CA CYS A 88 -15.10 -4.94 25.13
C CYS A 88 -16.31 -5.19 26.03
N PHE A 89 -16.71 -6.45 26.23
CA PHE A 89 -17.79 -6.84 27.16
C PHE A 89 -17.36 -6.76 28.62
N GLU A 90 -16.06 -6.81 28.89
CA GLU A 90 -15.43 -6.74 30.21
C GLU A 90 -14.04 -6.11 30.11
N GLU A 91 -13.35 -5.95 31.23
CA GLU A 91 -11.95 -5.49 31.21
C GLU A 91 -11.08 -6.46 30.37
N THR A 92 -10.41 -5.91 29.36
CA THR A 92 -9.77 -6.69 28.31
C THR A 92 -8.34 -6.24 28.06
N THR A 93 -7.44 -7.21 27.97
CA THR A 93 -6.03 -6.97 27.56
C THR A 93 -5.78 -7.62 26.20
N ILE A 94 -5.34 -6.81 25.25
CA ILE A 94 -5.02 -7.23 23.89
C ILE A 94 -3.57 -6.90 23.59
N ASN A 95 -2.80 -7.90 23.15
CA ASN A 95 -1.46 -7.69 22.60
C ASN A 95 -1.56 -7.59 21.08
N TYR A 96 -0.85 -6.61 20.53
CA TYR A 96 -0.71 -6.36 19.12
C TYR A 96 0.70 -6.66 18.67
N PHE A 97 0.82 -7.30 17.51
CA PHE A 97 2.07 -7.56 16.80
C PHE A 97 1.89 -7.03 15.38
N LEU A 98 2.78 -6.15 14.97
CA LEU A 98 2.65 -5.40 13.72
C LEU A 98 3.75 -5.80 12.75
N ALA A 99 3.39 -5.88 11.46
CA ALA A 99 4.33 -6.11 10.37
C ALA A 99 5.19 -4.87 10.04
N ASP A 100 4.83 -3.70 10.60
CA ASP A 100 5.59 -2.45 10.47
C ASP A 100 5.53 -1.63 11.76
N VAL A 101 6.30 -0.56 11.82
CA VAL A 101 6.26 0.40 12.94
C VAL A 101 4.97 1.21 12.85
N TYR A 102 4.27 1.35 13.99
CA TYR A 102 3.05 2.15 14.06
C TYR A 102 3.29 3.60 13.67
N ASP A 103 2.57 4.05 12.67
CA ASP A 103 2.53 5.45 12.25
C ASP A 103 1.07 5.89 12.09
N GLN A 104 0.62 6.76 12.99
CA GLN A 104 -0.75 7.29 12.99
C GLN A 104 -1.09 8.05 11.71
N THR A 105 -0.11 8.64 11.03
CA THR A 105 -0.32 9.42 9.80
C THR A 105 -0.68 8.55 8.60
N LEU A 106 -0.37 7.26 8.67
CA LEU A 106 -0.67 6.26 7.64
C LEU A 106 -2.03 5.58 7.86
N GLU A 107 -2.62 5.73 9.05
CA GLU A 107 -3.94 5.15 9.33
C GLU A 107 -5.06 5.95 8.64
N LYS A 108 -5.96 5.23 8.01
CA LYS A 108 -7.28 5.72 7.61
C LYS A 108 -8.31 5.22 8.62
N ASN A 109 -9.28 6.06 8.95
CA ASN A 109 -10.26 5.71 9.94
C ASN A 109 -11.66 5.99 9.39
N CYS A 110 -12.65 5.20 9.80
CA CYS A 110 -14.03 5.53 9.56
C CYS A 110 -14.86 5.48 10.85
N HIS A 111 -15.99 6.14 10.83
CA HIS A 111 -16.87 6.23 11.98
C HIS A 111 -17.39 4.84 12.36
N TRP A 112 -17.36 4.49 13.63
CA TRP A 112 -17.78 3.18 14.12
C TRP A 112 -19.27 2.87 13.90
N LYS A 113 -20.14 3.90 13.77
CA LYS A 113 -21.56 3.80 13.38
C LYS A 113 -21.79 4.10 11.90
N ASP A 114 -20.82 3.84 11.03
CA ASP A 114 -20.99 4.11 9.61
C ASP A 114 -22.24 3.44 9.05
N PRO A 115 -23.19 4.19 8.46
CA PRO A 115 -24.46 3.65 7.99
C PRO A 115 -24.31 2.76 6.73
N THR A 116 -23.20 2.88 6.01
CA THR A 116 -22.92 2.07 4.80
C THR A 116 -22.35 0.71 5.19
N LEU A 117 -21.54 0.64 6.24
CA LEU A 117 -20.97 -0.59 6.77
C LEU A 117 -21.99 -1.41 7.54
N LYS A 118 -22.99 -0.75 8.16
CA LYS A 118 -24.05 -1.41 8.95
C LYS A 118 -23.51 -2.40 9.97
N ILE A 119 -22.44 -2.01 10.68
CA ILE A 119 -21.84 -2.89 11.69
C ILE A 119 -22.85 -3.15 12.80
N GLU A 120 -23.15 -4.43 13.04
CA GLU A 120 -24.05 -4.89 14.08
C GLU A 120 -23.30 -5.00 15.41
N TRP A 121 -23.10 -3.85 16.06
CA TRP A 121 -22.55 -3.82 17.40
C TRP A 121 -23.51 -4.41 18.44
N PRO A 122 -23.02 -4.99 19.54
CA PRO A 122 -23.91 -5.55 20.57
C PRO A 122 -24.78 -4.47 21.22
N ASN A 123 -25.91 -4.88 21.79
CA ASN A 123 -26.85 -3.95 22.45
C ASN A 123 -26.20 -3.11 23.56
N GLU A 124 -25.19 -3.64 24.23
CA GLU A 124 -24.38 -2.98 25.24
C GLU A 124 -23.58 -1.79 24.67
N SER A 125 -23.36 -1.74 23.36
CA SER A 125 -22.66 -0.64 22.69
C SER A 125 -23.36 0.71 22.81
N LYS A 126 -24.62 0.74 23.22
CA LYS A 126 -25.32 1.99 23.62
C LYS A 126 -24.66 2.70 24.81
N TYR A 127 -23.83 1.99 25.57
CA TYR A 127 -23.00 2.52 26.66
C TYR A 127 -21.52 2.57 26.30
N ALA A 128 -21.18 2.51 25.00
CA ALA A 128 -19.80 2.45 24.57
C ALA A 128 -19.01 3.69 25.03
N ILE A 129 -17.82 3.42 25.53
CA ILE A 129 -16.79 4.44 25.79
C ILE A 129 -15.96 4.52 24.53
N VAL A 130 -16.13 5.61 23.77
CA VAL A 130 -15.47 5.87 22.50
C VAL A 130 -14.58 7.10 22.65
N SER A 131 -13.41 7.11 22.02
CA SER A 131 -12.56 8.32 22.00
C SER A 131 -13.22 9.40 21.13
N GLU A 132 -12.94 10.67 21.43
CA GLU A 132 -13.37 11.79 20.57
C GLU A 132 -12.91 11.61 19.13
N LYS A 133 -11.69 11.08 18.92
CA LYS A 133 -11.14 10.75 17.60
C LYS A 133 -12.04 9.74 16.87
N ASP A 134 -12.42 8.64 17.51
CA ASP A 134 -13.17 7.57 16.86
C ASP A 134 -14.65 7.97 16.61
N ASP A 135 -15.18 8.86 17.44
CA ASP A 135 -16.56 9.40 17.30
C ASP A 135 -16.65 10.56 16.29
N SER A 136 -15.51 11.12 15.86
CA SER A 136 -15.43 12.21 14.87
C SER A 136 -14.92 11.76 13.49
N ASN A 137 -14.65 10.47 13.30
CA ASN A 137 -14.14 9.95 12.03
C ASN A 137 -15.13 10.15 10.86
N GLU A 138 -14.59 10.29 9.66
CA GLU A 138 -15.37 10.34 8.43
C GLU A 138 -16.11 9.02 8.16
N LEU A 139 -17.10 9.08 7.24
CA LEU A 139 -17.77 7.88 6.77
C LEU A 139 -16.81 7.03 5.88
N PHE A 140 -17.09 5.74 5.85
CA PHE A 140 -16.34 4.77 5.06
C PHE A 140 -16.39 5.11 3.56
N LYS A 141 -15.23 5.05 2.93
CA LYS A 141 -15.08 5.17 1.48
C LYS A 141 -14.34 3.93 0.98
N PRO A 142 -14.96 3.10 0.12
CA PRO A 142 -14.28 1.93 -0.43
C PRO A 142 -12.94 2.30 -1.07
N ILE A 143 -11.97 1.42 -0.94
CA ILE A 143 -10.70 1.59 -1.64
C ILE A 143 -10.94 1.33 -3.12
N GLU A 144 -10.70 2.34 -3.95
CA GLU A 144 -10.86 2.22 -5.39
C GLU A 144 -9.53 2.00 -6.11
N THR A 145 -8.43 2.55 -5.56
CA THR A 145 -7.11 2.52 -6.21
C THR A 145 -6.06 1.87 -5.32
N LEU A 146 -5.31 0.91 -5.85
CA LEU A 146 -4.12 0.35 -5.22
C LEU A 146 -2.87 0.90 -5.89
N ILE A 147 -1.96 1.51 -5.11
CA ILE A 147 -0.70 2.06 -5.61
C ILE A 147 0.45 1.14 -5.21
N LEU A 148 1.04 0.45 -6.19
CA LEU A 148 2.17 -0.45 -6.01
C LEU A 148 3.47 0.34 -6.00
N GLY A 149 4.44 -0.09 -5.15
CA GLY A 149 5.67 0.67 -4.95
C GLY A 149 5.46 1.96 -4.16
N SER A 150 4.51 1.97 -3.24
CA SER A 150 4.10 3.13 -2.45
C SER A 150 5.17 3.67 -1.48
N ASN A 151 6.22 2.91 -1.19
CA ASN A 151 7.41 3.35 -0.45
C ASN A 151 8.42 4.09 -1.33
N GLY A 152 8.24 4.08 -2.64
CA GLY A 152 9.07 4.84 -3.60
C GLY A 152 8.61 6.28 -3.76
N PHE A 153 9.48 7.13 -4.37
CA PHE A 153 9.19 8.55 -4.55
C PHE A 153 7.84 8.81 -5.25
N LEU A 154 7.61 8.21 -6.42
CA LEU A 154 6.37 8.44 -7.17
C LEU A 154 5.15 7.86 -6.46
N GLY A 155 5.26 6.64 -5.93
CA GLY A 155 4.15 5.99 -5.24
C GLY A 155 3.71 6.72 -3.98
N SER A 156 4.66 7.16 -3.15
CA SER A 156 4.35 7.93 -1.93
C SER A 156 3.75 9.31 -2.24
N GLU A 157 4.19 9.95 -3.32
CA GLU A 157 3.59 11.21 -3.76
C GLU A 157 2.17 11.01 -4.29
N LEU A 158 1.92 10.00 -5.13
CA LEU A 158 0.60 9.73 -5.69
C LEU A 158 -0.46 9.42 -4.63
N LEU A 159 -0.08 8.77 -3.51
CA LEU A 159 -0.98 8.54 -2.38
C LEU A 159 -1.59 9.83 -1.81
N LYS A 160 -0.93 10.98 -1.97
CA LYS A 160 -1.43 12.27 -1.48
C LYS A 160 -2.50 12.87 -2.39
N TYR A 161 -2.52 12.50 -3.65
CA TYR A 161 -3.38 13.11 -4.66
C TYR A 161 -4.52 12.22 -5.14
N ILE A 162 -4.35 10.89 -5.11
CA ILE A 162 -5.38 9.96 -5.57
C ILE A 162 -6.34 9.65 -4.42
N PRO A 163 -7.61 10.10 -4.47
CA PRO A 163 -8.58 9.83 -3.42
C PRO A 163 -8.91 8.33 -3.37
N ASN A 164 -9.35 7.84 -2.22
CA ASN A 164 -9.72 6.44 -2.00
C ASN A 164 -8.62 5.45 -2.43
N SER A 165 -7.36 5.86 -2.35
CA SER A 165 -6.21 5.03 -2.66
C SER A 165 -5.54 4.48 -1.40
N VAL A 166 -4.91 3.33 -1.55
CA VAL A 166 -4.02 2.74 -0.55
C VAL A 166 -2.70 2.32 -1.19
N GLY A 167 -1.65 2.38 -0.40
CA GLY A 167 -0.32 1.96 -0.80
C GLY A 167 -0.08 0.46 -0.58
N CYS A 168 0.68 -0.16 -1.47
CA CYS A 168 1.20 -1.50 -1.30
C CYS A 168 2.71 -1.51 -1.52
N THR A 169 3.43 -2.07 -0.54
CA THR A 169 4.90 -2.19 -0.58
C THR A 169 5.36 -3.60 -0.94
N LYS A 170 4.42 -4.54 -1.12
CA LYS A 170 4.74 -5.92 -1.53
C LYS A 170 5.41 -5.91 -2.91
N ARG A 171 6.30 -6.86 -3.14
CA ARG A 171 6.88 -7.07 -4.48
C ARG A 171 5.81 -7.54 -5.45
N LEU A 172 5.93 -7.18 -6.73
CA LEU A 172 4.93 -7.49 -7.75
C LEU A 172 4.71 -9.00 -7.93
N GLU A 173 5.74 -9.82 -7.75
CA GLU A 173 5.64 -11.29 -7.78
C GLU A 173 4.63 -11.86 -6.78
N ASN A 174 4.41 -11.16 -5.66
CA ASN A 174 3.52 -11.56 -4.56
C ASN A 174 2.18 -10.80 -4.54
N ILE A 175 1.89 -10.00 -5.59
CA ILE A 175 0.74 -9.08 -5.57
C ILE A 175 -0.58 -9.75 -5.97
N ARG A 176 -0.54 -10.91 -6.62
CA ARG A 176 -1.74 -11.56 -7.18
C ARG A 176 -2.83 -11.85 -6.15
N GLU A 177 -2.44 -12.37 -5.00
CA GLU A 177 -3.41 -12.70 -3.94
C GLU A 177 -3.96 -11.43 -3.30
N GLU A 178 -3.14 -10.39 -3.16
CA GLU A 178 -3.57 -9.07 -2.69
C GLU A 178 -4.62 -8.45 -3.63
N LEU A 179 -4.39 -8.51 -4.94
CA LEU A 179 -5.34 -8.00 -5.94
C LEU A 179 -6.66 -8.77 -5.95
N LYS A 180 -6.62 -10.09 -5.79
CA LYS A 180 -7.85 -10.90 -5.65
C LYS A 180 -8.63 -10.56 -4.38
N PHE A 181 -7.92 -10.18 -3.35
CA PHE A 181 -8.46 -9.90 -2.03
C PHE A 181 -9.02 -8.48 -1.94
N ILE A 182 -8.25 -7.45 -2.36
CA ILE A 182 -8.66 -6.04 -2.33
C ILE A 182 -9.69 -5.73 -3.43
N LYS A 183 -9.59 -6.38 -4.59
CA LYS A 183 -10.41 -6.14 -5.79
C LYS A 183 -10.54 -4.64 -6.13
N PRO A 184 -9.44 -3.89 -6.21
CA PRO A 184 -9.51 -2.47 -6.55
C PRO A 184 -10.04 -2.29 -7.97
N LYS A 185 -10.67 -1.14 -8.27
CA LYS A 185 -11.05 -0.79 -9.65
C LYS A 185 -9.82 -0.43 -10.48
N TYR A 186 -8.85 0.23 -9.82
CA TYR A 186 -7.66 0.79 -10.46
C TYR A 186 -6.39 0.30 -9.74
N VAL A 187 -5.38 -0.02 -10.50
CA VAL A 187 -4.02 -0.27 -10.01
C VAL A 187 -3.08 0.72 -10.67
N VAL A 188 -2.25 1.39 -9.87
CA VAL A 188 -1.18 2.24 -10.38
C VAL A 188 0.16 1.61 -10.00
N SER A 189 0.92 1.14 -10.98
CA SER A 189 2.26 0.61 -10.76
C SER A 189 3.30 1.74 -10.82
N ALA A 190 3.73 2.18 -9.63
CA ALA A 190 4.92 3.02 -9.44
C ALA A 190 6.16 2.18 -9.07
N ALA A 191 6.02 0.84 -9.11
CA ALA A 191 7.09 -0.09 -8.83
C ALA A 191 8.07 -0.18 -10.00
N GLY A 192 9.36 -0.21 -9.68
CA GLY A 192 10.41 -0.34 -10.68
C GLY A 192 11.77 0.05 -10.12
N ILE A 193 12.83 -0.41 -10.79
CA ILE A 193 14.21 -0.10 -10.44
C ILE A 193 14.76 0.94 -11.41
N SER A 194 15.26 2.06 -10.87
CA SER A 194 16.00 3.09 -11.61
C SER A 194 17.43 3.24 -11.12
N GLY A 195 17.89 2.27 -10.29
CA GLY A 195 19.22 2.23 -9.70
C GLY A 195 19.47 3.21 -8.55
N LYS A 196 20.57 3.01 -7.83
CA LYS A 196 21.09 3.86 -6.75
C LYS A 196 22.62 3.87 -6.81
N PRO A 197 23.28 5.02 -6.81
CA PRO A 197 22.74 6.39 -6.76
C PRO A 197 22.21 6.88 -8.11
N THR A 198 22.53 6.19 -9.21
CA THR A 198 22.18 6.60 -10.58
C THR A 198 21.68 5.41 -11.39
N ILE A 199 21.11 5.69 -12.54
CA ILE A 199 20.63 4.71 -13.53
C ILE A 199 21.73 3.75 -14.02
N ASN A 200 23.02 4.17 -13.95
CA ASN A 200 24.16 3.32 -14.35
C ASN A 200 24.30 2.05 -13.48
N TRP A 201 23.70 2.03 -12.29
CA TRP A 201 23.62 0.84 -11.47
C TRP A 201 22.97 -0.34 -12.23
N CYS A 202 22.00 -0.05 -13.10
CA CYS A 202 21.30 -1.05 -13.89
C CYS A 202 22.22 -1.80 -14.88
N GLU A 203 23.34 -1.19 -15.29
CA GLU A 203 24.32 -1.83 -16.18
C GLU A 203 25.05 -3.00 -15.50
N SER A 204 25.26 -2.91 -14.20
CA SER A 204 25.89 -3.96 -13.40
C SER A 204 24.91 -4.94 -12.74
N HIS A 205 23.60 -4.64 -12.79
CA HIS A 205 22.52 -5.42 -12.16
C HIS A 205 21.42 -5.75 -13.18
N LYS A 206 21.83 -6.29 -14.32
CA LYS A 206 20.93 -6.49 -15.47
C LYS A 206 19.81 -7.47 -15.18
N GLU A 207 20.09 -8.56 -14.50
CA GLU A 207 19.09 -9.59 -14.15
C GLU A 207 17.99 -9.01 -13.26
N GLU A 208 18.36 -8.35 -12.18
CA GLU A 208 17.40 -7.74 -11.25
C GLU A 208 16.60 -6.62 -11.95
N THR A 209 17.28 -5.81 -12.79
CA THR A 209 16.63 -4.74 -13.55
C THR A 209 15.61 -5.31 -14.55
N LEU A 210 15.98 -6.34 -15.31
CA LEU A 210 15.08 -7.00 -16.26
C LEU A 210 13.90 -7.63 -15.54
N HIS A 211 14.15 -8.35 -14.46
CA HIS A 211 13.12 -9.03 -13.69
C HIS A 211 12.04 -8.01 -13.21
N THR A 212 12.46 -6.96 -12.50
CA THR A 212 11.52 -6.00 -11.92
C THR A 212 10.87 -5.07 -12.95
N ASN A 213 11.63 -4.61 -13.96
CA ASN A 213 11.13 -3.62 -14.92
C ASN A 213 10.37 -4.22 -16.10
N LEU A 214 10.53 -5.52 -16.35
CA LEU A 214 9.86 -6.20 -17.47
C LEU A 214 9.03 -7.40 -16.97
N THR A 215 9.67 -8.43 -16.42
CA THR A 215 9.03 -9.71 -16.12
C THR A 215 7.86 -9.56 -15.13
N GLU A 216 8.11 -8.91 -13.99
CA GLU A 216 7.07 -8.68 -12.96
C GLU A 216 5.96 -7.76 -13.49
N GLN A 217 6.28 -6.76 -14.33
CA GLN A 217 5.26 -5.89 -14.92
C GLN A 217 4.36 -6.66 -15.90
N LEU A 218 4.91 -7.56 -16.71
CA LEU A 218 4.12 -8.42 -17.59
C LEU A 218 3.19 -9.37 -16.82
N GLN A 219 3.68 -9.92 -15.70
CA GLN A 219 2.85 -10.74 -14.80
C GLN A 219 1.73 -9.92 -14.15
N LEU A 220 2.00 -8.67 -13.78
CA LEU A 220 1.00 -7.75 -13.25
C LEU A 220 -0.07 -7.44 -14.31
N ILE A 221 0.31 -7.15 -15.55
CA ILE A 221 -0.60 -6.91 -16.67
C ILE A 221 -1.56 -8.11 -16.85
N ASP A 222 -1.01 -9.32 -16.95
CA ASP A 222 -1.82 -10.54 -17.09
C ASP A 222 -2.78 -10.73 -15.90
N THR A 223 -2.32 -10.44 -14.69
CA THR A 223 -3.13 -10.54 -13.48
C THR A 223 -4.28 -9.54 -13.48
N CYS A 224 -4.00 -8.26 -13.73
CA CYS A 224 -5.01 -7.20 -13.76
C CYS A 224 -6.05 -7.46 -14.88
N LYS A 225 -5.60 -7.87 -16.07
CA LYS A 225 -6.49 -8.23 -17.18
C LYS A 225 -7.43 -9.37 -16.80
N LYS A 226 -6.93 -10.44 -16.18
CA LYS A 226 -7.75 -11.58 -15.72
C LYS A 226 -8.77 -11.21 -14.65
N LEU A 227 -8.46 -10.20 -13.83
CA LEU A 227 -9.33 -9.71 -12.75
C LEU A 227 -10.25 -8.57 -13.20
N GLY A 228 -10.13 -8.07 -14.42
CA GLY A 228 -10.91 -6.93 -14.93
C GLY A 228 -10.54 -5.59 -14.26
N ILE A 229 -9.30 -5.46 -13.79
CA ILE A 229 -8.78 -4.28 -13.09
C ILE A 229 -8.09 -3.36 -14.12
N HIS A 230 -8.43 -2.07 -14.11
CA HIS A 230 -7.70 -1.09 -14.92
C HIS A 230 -6.29 -0.88 -14.37
N LEU A 231 -5.28 -1.00 -15.22
CA LEU A 231 -3.87 -0.86 -14.84
C LEU A 231 -3.22 0.36 -15.50
N THR A 232 -2.65 1.23 -14.68
CA THR A 232 -1.75 2.30 -15.12
C THR A 232 -0.31 1.95 -14.72
N ILE A 233 0.62 1.98 -15.66
CA ILE A 233 2.06 1.76 -15.39
C ILE A 233 2.82 3.08 -15.60
N LEU A 234 3.60 3.47 -14.59
CA LEU A 234 4.52 4.59 -14.71
C LEU A 234 5.79 4.12 -15.41
N GLY A 235 5.89 4.49 -16.67
CA GLY A 235 7.05 4.27 -17.54
C GLY A 235 8.08 5.38 -17.41
N SER A 236 8.93 5.52 -18.42
CA SER A 236 9.99 6.52 -18.45
C SER A 236 10.14 7.14 -19.83
N ALA A 237 10.24 8.45 -19.91
CA ALA A 237 10.63 9.14 -21.13
C ALA A 237 12.17 9.15 -21.34
N PHE A 238 12.93 8.53 -20.43
CA PHE A 238 14.37 8.30 -20.62
C PHE A 238 14.67 7.23 -21.70
N VAL A 239 13.62 6.79 -22.38
CA VAL A 239 13.69 5.94 -23.59
C VAL A 239 14.11 6.71 -24.85
N TYR A 240 14.22 8.03 -24.75
CA TYR A 240 14.64 8.92 -25.84
C TYR A 240 16.02 9.48 -25.61
N GLU A 241 16.77 9.63 -26.69
CA GLU A 241 18.06 10.29 -26.75
C GLU A 241 18.14 11.22 -27.97
N GLY A 242 18.72 12.42 -27.79
CA GLY A 242 18.88 13.43 -28.82
C GLY A 242 18.27 14.78 -28.46
N GLU A 243 18.40 15.74 -29.36
CA GLU A 243 18.03 17.15 -29.15
C GLU A 243 16.63 17.52 -29.70
N LYS A 244 15.94 16.59 -30.40
CA LYS A 244 14.61 16.89 -30.91
C LYS A 244 13.54 16.83 -29.81
N TYR A 245 12.43 17.51 -30.03
CA TYR A 245 11.23 17.31 -29.23
C TYR A 245 10.57 15.99 -29.62
N PHE A 246 10.47 15.07 -28.67
CA PHE A 246 9.81 13.78 -28.84
C PHE A 246 8.34 13.88 -28.41
N THR A 247 7.50 13.15 -29.11
CA THR A 247 6.06 13.01 -28.83
C THR A 247 5.75 11.56 -28.44
N GLU A 248 4.51 11.29 -28.09
CA GLU A 248 4.02 9.95 -27.76
C GLU A 248 4.07 8.99 -28.97
N ASP A 249 4.00 9.55 -30.19
CA ASP A 249 4.03 8.80 -31.45
C ASP A 249 5.43 8.48 -31.95
N ASP A 250 6.46 9.14 -31.40
CA ASP A 250 7.84 8.87 -31.76
C ASP A 250 8.28 7.49 -31.21
N GLU A 251 9.01 6.73 -32.03
CA GLU A 251 9.61 5.47 -31.59
C GLU A 251 10.77 5.73 -30.63
N PRO A 252 10.86 5.01 -29.49
CA PRO A 252 11.98 5.07 -28.57
C PRO A 252 13.31 4.72 -29.27
N ASN A 253 14.39 5.41 -28.93
CA ASN A 253 15.68 5.26 -29.59
C ASN A 253 16.89 5.05 -28.65
N ASN A 254 16.68 5.14 -27.33
CA ASN A 254 17.76 4.93 -26.33
C ASN A 254 17.89 3.45 -25.96
N HIS A 255 18.44 2.64 -26.86
CA HIS A 255 18.64 1.19 -26.65
C HIS A 255 19.95 0.85 -25.94
N GLU A 256 20.91 1.77 -25.88
CA GLU A 256 22.23 1.51 -25.34
C GLU A 256 22.22 1.33 -23.81
N MET A 257 21.40 2.13 -23.10
CA MET A 257 21.28 2.02 -21.66
C MET A 257 20.33 0.88 -21.29
N PHE A 258 20.81 -0.07 -20.49
CA PHE A 258 20.03 -1.26 -20.13
C PHE A 258 18.71 -0.92 -19.43
N TYR A 259 18.69 0.10 -18.56
CA TYR A 259 17.43 0.60 -17.97
C TYR A 259 16.43 1.00 -19.05
N SER A 260 16.84 1.84 -20.00
CA SER A 260 15.97 2.31 -21.09
C SER A 260 15.51 1.14 -21.95
N HIS A 261 16.41 0.24 -22.27
CA HIS A 261 16.10 -0.96 -23.04
C HIS A 261 14.99 -1.81 -22.39
N THR A 262 15.03 -2.03 -21.07
CA THR A 262 13.95 -2.76 -20.38
C THR A 262 12.60 -2.03 -20.44
N ARG A 263 12.61 -0.69 -20.42
CA ARG A 263 11.40 0.11 -20.53
C ARG A 263 10.84 0.11 -21.96
N ILE A 264 11.71 0.15 -22.97
CA ILE A 264 11.33 0.03 -24.38
C ILE A 264 10.67 -1.34 -24.65
N LEU A 265 11.27 -2.42 -24.17
CA LEU A 265 10.72 -3.77 -24.32
C LEU A 265 9.33 -3.90 -23.69
N LEU A 266 9.13 -3.36 -22.48
CA LEU A 266 7.83 -3.38 -21.83
C LEU A 266 6.79 -2.60 -22.63
N GLU A 267 7.16 -1.39 -23.08
CA GLU A 267 6.29 -0.51 -23.85
C GLU A 267 5.90 -1.13 -25.20
N ASP A 268 6.84 -1.77 -25.88
CA ASP A 268 6.59 -2.47 -27.13
C ASP A 268 5.58 -3.61 -26.96
N VAL A 269 5.72 -4.41 -25.88
CA VAL A 269 4.74 -5.46 -25.57
C VAL A 269 3.37 -4.86 -25.25
N ILE A 270 3.31 -3.76 -24.47
CA ILE A 270 2.04 -3.10 -24.16
C ILE A 270 1.38 -2.59 -25.44
N LYS A 271 2.12 -1.86 -26.29
CA LYS A 271 1.62 -1.27 -27.53
C LYS A 271 1.06 -2.32 -28.49
N ASN A 272 1.75 -3.47 -28.64
CA ASN A 272 1.38 -4.50 -29.60
C ASN A 272 0.39 -5.56 -29.09
N VAL A 273 0.31 -5.78 -27.76
CA VAL A 273 -0.47 -6.89 -27.17
C VAL A 273 -1.55 -6.41 -26.19
N TYR A 274 -1.29 -5.34 -25.45
CA TYR A 274 -2.11 -4.90 -24.32
C TYR A 274 -2.56 -3.43 -24.42
N SER A 275 -2.61 -2.87 -25.63
CA SER A 275 -2.93 -1.44 -25.85
C SER A 275 -4.28 -0.99 -25.29
N ASN A 276 -5.24 -1.91 -25.16
CA ASN A 276 -6.56 -1.62 -24.57
C ASN A 276 -6.66 -1.97 -23.08
N ASP A 277 -5.63 -2.60 -22.51
CA ASP A 277 -5.66 -3.14 -21.14
C ASP A 277 -4.81 -2.28 -20.17
N VAL A 278 -3.89 -1.47 -20.70
CA VAL A 278 -2.89 -0.74 -19.88
C VAL A 278 -2.76 0.70 -20.34
N LEU A 279 -2.87 1.63 -19.39
CA LEU A 279 -2.42 3.02 -19.58
C LEU A 279 -0.93 3.09 -19.21
N TYR A 280 -0.07 3.41 -20.19
CA TYR A 280 1.36 3.56 -19.98
C TYR A 280 1.77 5.03 -20.03
N LEU A 281 2.30 5.57 -18.93
CA LEU A 281 2.65 6.98 -18.79
C LEU A 281 4.17 7.15 -18.72
N ARG A 282 4.77 7.79 -19.71
CA ARG A 282 6.20 8.13 -19.74
C ARG A 282 6.48 9.32 -18.81
N ILE A 283 7.17 9.04 -17.69
CA ILE A 283 7.54 10.04 -16.68
C ILE A 283 8.98 10.48 -16.90
N ILE A 284 9.23 11.80 -16.83
CA ILE A 284 10.60 12.35 -16.86
C ILE A 284 10.75 13.48 -15.83
N TYR A 285 11.92 13.50 -15.17
CA TYR A 285 12.29 14.52 -14.18
C TYR A 285 11.14 14.95 -13.26
N PRO A 286 10.60 14.00 -12.45
CA PRO A 286 9.42 14.29 -11.67
C PRO A 286 9.65 15.39 -10.64
N LEU A 287 8.67 16.30 -10.55
CA LEU A 287 8.62 17.42 -9.62
C LEU A 287 7.54 17.16 -8.56
N SER A 288 7.93 17.34 -7.31
CA SER A 288 7.05 17.32 -6.15
C SER A 288 7.28 18.57 -5.30
N GLU A 289 6.27 18.98 -4.57
CA GLU A 289 6.36 20.07 -3.58
C GLU A 289 7.19 19.64 -2.35
N ASN A 290 7.35 18.32 -2.13
CA ASN A 290 8.08 17.77 -1.01
C ASN A 290 9.53 17.49 -1.40
N GLY A 291 10.47 17.90 -0.55
CA GLY A 291 11.90 17.73 -0.76
C GLY A 291 12.33 16.26 -0.66
N HIS A 292 12.18 15.49 -1.74
CA HIS A 292 12.64 14.10 -1.83
C HIS A 292 13.91 14.03 -2.68
N ASP A 293 14.89 13.21 -2.31
CA ASP A 293 16.19 13.05 -3.02
C ASP A 293 16.04 12.75 -4.52
N LYS A 294 14.97 12.09 -4.92
CA LYS A 294 14.66 11.79 -6.33
C LYS A 294 13.93 12.92 -7.05
N CYS A 295 13.44 13.93 -6.35
CA CYS A 295 12.85 15.12 -6.95
C CYS A 295 13.91 15.86 -7.78
N PHE A 296 13.55 16.23 -9.00
CA PHE A 296 14.48 16.90 -9.92
C PHE A 296 15.04 18.20 -9.34
N LEU A 297 14.22 19.02 -8.68
CA LEU A 297 14.66 20.26 -8.04
C LEU A 297 15.70 20.02 -6.94
N GLU A 298 15.51 18.99 -6.11
CA GLU A 298 16.48 18.66 -5.06
C GLU A 298 17.82 18.17 -5.65
N LYS A 299 17.76 17.43 -6.74
CA LYS A 299 18.97 17.03 -7.49
C LYS A 299 19.68 18.24 -8.08
N LEU A 300 18.97 19.26 -8.58
CA LEU A 300 19.57 20.49 -9.06
C LEU A 300 20.23 21.30 -7.95
N LYS A 301 19.56 21.43 -6.77
CA LYS A 301 20.13 22.11 -5.60
C LYS A 301 21.44 21.46 -5.12
N SER A 302 21.54 20.14 -5.19
CA SER A 302 22.74 19.42 -4.78
C SER A 302 23.91 19.53 -5.77
N ARG A 303 23.66 19.85 -7.05
CA ARG A 303 24.66 19.99 -8.12
C ARG A 303 25.20 21.41 -8.22
N LYS A 304 26.16 21.76 -7.38
CA LYS A 304 26.65 23.16 -7.26
C LYS A 304 27.29 23.76 -8.53
N ASN A 305 27.76 22.96 -9.52
CA ASN A 305 28.58 23.51 -10.60
C ASN A 305 28.39 22.89 -12.02
N ASN A 306 27.40 22.03 -12.23
CA ASN A 306 27.22 21.35 -13.53
C ASN A 306 25.75 21.36 -13.97
N ILE A 307 25.26 22.54 -14.36
CA ILE A 307 23.93 22.69 -14.97
C ILE A 307 24.16 22.87 -16.47
N HIS A 308 23.67 21.91 -17.28
CA HIS A 308 23.68 22.03 -18.73
C HIS A 308 22.58 22.99 -19.19
N ASN A 309 22.89 23.87 -20.12
CA ASN A 309 21.90 24.72 -20.77
C ASN A 309 21.19 23.89 -21.85
N ALA A 310 20.18 23.13 -21.47
CA ALA A 310 19.39 22.32 -22.36
C ALA A 310 17.91 22.45 -22.02
N ASN A 311 17.06 22.37 -23.04
CA ASN A 311 15.62 22.26 -22.85
C ASN A 311 15.29 20.86 -22.31
N VAL A 312 14.53 20.77 -21.24
CA VAL A 312 14.11 19.52 -20.64
C VAL A 312 12.59 19.50 -20.40
N SER A 313 11.98 18.37 -20.65
CA SER A 313 10.60 18.14 -20.23
C SER A 313 10.56 17.77 -18.74
N LEU A 314 9.48 18.14 -18.07
CA LEU A 314 9.28 17.90 -16.65
C LEU A 314 7.91 17.26 -16.44
N THR A 315 7.84 16.32 -15.50
CA THR A 315 6.57 15.76 -15.02
C THR A 315 6.21 16.38 -13.68
N VAL A 316 5.16 17.20 -13.65
CA VAL A 316 4.62 17.75 -12.40
C VAL A 316 3.65 16.73 -11.80
N ILE A 317 3.99 16.15 -10.66
CA ILE A 317 3.24 15.01 -10.09
C ILE A 317 1.76 15.35 -9.83
N PRO A 318 1.38 16.52 -9.25
CA PRO A 318 -0.03 16.88 -9.11
C PRO A 318 -0.83 16.90 -10.43
N SER A 319 -0.17 17.25 -11.53
CA SER A 319 -0.80 17.30 -12.86
C SER A 319 -0.97 15.90 -13.50
N LEU A 320 -0.31 14.90 -12.93
CA LEU A 320 -0.42 13.51 -13.39
C LEU A 320 -1.75 12.87 -12.95
N PHE A 321 -2.26 13.26 -11.78
CA PHE A 321 -3.46 12.70 -11.19
C PHE A 321 -4.68 12.65 -12.13
N PRO A 322 -5.06 13.73 -12.87
CA PRO A 322 -6.21 13.67 -13.77
C PRO A 322 -6.02 12.78 -15.00
N LYS A 323 -4.82 12.19 -15.17
CA LYS A 323 -4.47 11.30 -16.30
C LYS A 323 -4.46 9.83 -15.89
N ILE A 324 -4.42 9.54 -14.59
CA ILE A 324 -4.44 8.22 -13.98
C ILE A 324 -5.87 7.79 -13.71
#